data_c1b17edf728e572a4d0cf5e3e9d7b9d7
#
_entry.id   c1b17edf728e572a4d0cf5e3e9d7b9d7
#
_cell.length_a   1.000
_cell.length_b   1.000
_cell.length_c   1.000
_cell.angle_alpha   90.00
_cell.angle_beta   90.00
_cell.angle_gamma   90.00
#
_symmetry.space_group_name_H-M   'P 1'
#
loop_
_entity.id
_entity.type
_entity.pdbx_description
1 polymer ?
#
loop_
_entity_poly.entity_id
_entity_poly.type
_entity_poly.pdbx_seq_one_letter_code
_entity_poly.pdbx_strand_id
1 'polypeptide(L)'
;NPAGVLYMPSGEIVCGRDRDESDNMEEYLNKHYKMNGVVLNDRAVLNAMEKDIQGIYIPAKLLKGDTGDGELLLNKRSSSCLTSSQFKKLRQHTEKIIIDVCNELYSGNIDADPLVISGGSPCDYCDYWSVCGNVPCEKYREADKNAEEKMLKIISD
;
A
#
# COMPACT_ATOMS: atom_id res chain seq x y z
N ASN A 1 -6.41 19.24 3.90
CA ASN A 1 -5.52 18.34 3.15
C ASN A 1 -5.51 16.99 3.84
N PRO A 2 -5.49 15.85 3.10
CA PRO A 2 -5.37 14.54 3.72
C PRO A 2 -4.02 14.40 4.41
N ALA A 3 -4.02 13.81 5.61
CA ALA A 3 -2.79 13.52 6.37
C ALA A 3 -2.11 12.22 5.91
N GLY A 4 -2.87 11.33 5.31
CA GLY A 4 -2.38 10.05 4.81
C GLY A 4 -3.51 9.09 4.47
N VAL A 5 -3.13 7.97 3.89
CA VAL A 5 -3.98 6.78 3.70
C VAL A 5 -3.24 5.60 4.30
N LEU A 6 -3.79 5.03 5.35
CA LEU A 6 -3.16 3.94 6.10
C LEU A 6 -4.07 2.71 6.13
N TYR A 7 -3.46 1.56 5.98
CA TYR A 7 -4.10 0.26 6.12
C TYR A 7 -3.61 -0.38 7.41
N MET A 8 -4.53 -0.60 8.35
CA MET A 8 -4.23 -1.25 9.61
C MET A 8 -4.52 -2.75 9.48
N PRO A 9 -3.55 -3.63 9.76
CA PRO A 9 -3.81 -5.07 9.83
C PRO A 9 -4.84 -5.37 10.93
N SER A 10 -5.87 -6.16 10.58
CA SER A 10 -6.96 -6.54 11.51
C SER A 10 -6.98 -8.04 11.81
N GLY A 11 -6.02 -8.80 11.28
CA GLY A 11 -5.94 -10.24 11.49
C GLY A 11 -5.53 -10.62 12.92
N GLU A 12 -6.03 -11.75 13.40
CA GLU A 12 -5.58 -12.32 14.67
C GLU A 12 -4.14 -12.81 14.57
N ILE A 13 -3.38 -12.57 15.62
CA ILE A 13 -2.02 -13.07 15.73
C ILE A 13 -2.08 -14.50 16.28
N VAL A 14 -1.75 -15.46 15.45
CA VAL A 14 -1.55 -16.84 15.88
C VAL A 14 -0.08 -16.99 16.30
N CYS A 15 0.17 -16.98 17.61
CA CYS A 15 1.48 -17.31 18.13
C CYS A 15 1.75 -18.81 17.94
N GLY A 16 2.72 -19.15 17.07
CA GLY A 16 3.17 -20.53 16.91
C GLY A 16 3.78 -21.07 18.21
N ARG A 17 3.66 -22.40 18.42
CA ARG A 17 4.18 -23.09 19.62
C ARG A 17 5.72 -23.08 19.74
N ASP A 18 6.42 -22.79 18.65
CA ASP A 18 7.89 -22.91 18.55
C ASP A 18 8.63 -21.58 18.79
N ARG A 19 8.01 -20.64 19.49
CA ARG A 19 8.71 -19.40 19.87
C ARG A 19 9.47 -19.62 21.16
N ASP A 20 10.77 -19.37 21.10
CA ASP A 20 11.59 -19.20 22.28
C ASP A 20 11.01 -18.08 23.16
N GLU A 21 10.91 -18.34 24.47
CA GLU A 21 10.38 -17.39 25.45
C GLU A 21 11.17 -16.04 25.50
N SER A 22 12.30 -15.99 24.79
CA SER A 22 13.16 -14.79 24.66
C SER A 22 12.67 -13.79 23.60
N ASP A 23 11.73 -14.16 22.74
CA ASP A 23 11.22 -13.23 21.71
C ASP A 23 10.36 -12.14 22.35
N ASN A 24 10.79 -10.90 22.19
CA ASN A 24 10.08 -9.74 22.71
C ASN A 24 8.68 -9.65 22.05
N MET A 25 7.66 -10.06 22.79
CA MET A 25 6.27 -10.07 22.31
C MET A 25 5.83 -8.68 21.86
N GLU A 26 6.29 -7.62 22.54
CA GLU A 26 5.95 -6.25 22.20
C GLU A 26 6.49 -5.87 20.81
N GLU A 27 7.74 -6.24 20.49
CA GLU A 27 8.33 -5.97 19.19
C GLU A 27 7.60 -6.73 18.08
N TYR A 28 7.20 -7.96 18.36
CA TYR A 28 6.41 -8.75 17.43
C TYR A 28 5.04 -8.14 17.15
N LEU A 29 4.33 -7.71 18.20
CA LEU A 29 3.03 -7.05 18.08
C LEU A 29 3.16 -5.75 17.30
N ASN A 30 4.16 -4.94 17.61
CA ASN A 30 4.43 -3.68 16.91
C ASN A 30 4.70 -3.90 15.42
N LYS A 31 5.48 -4.92 15.08
CA LYS A 31 5.76 -5.27 13.68
C LYS A 31 4.51 -5.77 12.96
N HIS A 32 3.66 -6.55 13.62
CA HIS A 32 2.44 -7.09 13.04
C HIS A 32 1.38 -6.00 12.82
N TYR A 33 1.19 -5.11 13.79
CA TYR A 33 0.20 -4.04 13.71
C TYR A 33 0.70 -2.75 13.07
N LYS A 34 1.94 -2.75 12.58
CA LYS A 34 2.45 -1.61 11.83
C LYS A 34 1.57 -1.33 10.62
N MET A 35 1.05 -0.11 10.55
CA MET A 35 0.24 0.33 9.44
C MET A 35 1.07 0.47 8.16
N ASN A 36 0.49 0.04 7.05
CA ASN A 36 1.05 0.24 5.72
C ASN A 36 0.28 1.34 4.99
N GLY A 37 0.91 1.97 4.01
CA GLY A 37 0.28 3.03 3.24
C GLY A 37 1.21 4.21 2.98
N VAL A 38 0.62 5.39 2.80
CA VAL A 38 1.35 6.63 2.55
C VAL A 38 0.89 7.73 3.49
N VAL A 39 1.82 8.54 3.98
CA VAL A 39 1.56 9.64 4.91
C VAL A 39 2.13 10.96 4.37
N LEU A 40 1.57 12.06 4.84
CA LEU A 40 2.04 13.39 4.44
C LEU A 40 3.44 13.65 5.00
N ASN A 41 4.34 14.11 4.15
CA ASN A 41 5.68 14.54 4.54
C ASN A 41 5.61 15.91 5.24
N ASP A 42 5.09 15.89 6.47
CA ASP A 42 4.95 17.04 7.34
C ASP A 42 5.27 16.63 8.79
N ARG A 43 6.24 17.31 9.41
CA ARG A 43 6.73 16.97 10.75
C ARG A 43 5.64 17.03 11.81
N ALA A 44 4.76 18.04 11.76
CA ALA A 44 3.70 18.20 12.74
C ALA A 44 2.66 17.07 12.61
N VAL A 45 2.34 16.68 11.38
CA VAL A 45 1.41 15.58 11.09
C VAL A 45 2.00 14.25 11.57
N LEU A 46 3.27 13.97 11.23
CA LEU A 46 3.91 12.71 11.62
C LEU A 46 4.08 12.59 13.14
N ASN A 47 4.48 13.67 13.84
CA ASN A 47 4.57 13.68 15.29
C ASN A 47 3.22 13.53 15.99
N ALA A 48 2.15 14.02 15.37
CA ALA A 48 0.79 13.83 15.91
C ALA A 48 0.32 12.38 15.76
N MET A 49 0.82 11.64 14.75
CA MET A 49 0.51 10.24 14.53
C MET A 49 1.38 9.31 15.38
N GLU A 50 2.67 9.58 15.46
CA GLU A 50 3.63 8.77 16.21
C GLU A 50 4.71 9.67 16.81
N LYS A 51 4.79 9.68 18.14
CA LYS A 51 5.79 10.44 18.87
C LYS A 51 7.19 10.01 18.46
N ASP A 52 8.06 10.99 18.21
CA ASP A 52 9.46 10.81 17.80
C ASP A 52 9.66 10.11 16.44
N ILE A 53 8.61 9.83 15.70
CA ILE A 53 8.60 9.26 14.33
C ILE A 53 9.61 8.10 14.19
N GLN A 54 9.48 7.10 15.07
CA GLN A 54 10.39 5.94 15.10
C GLN A 54 10.05 4.88 14.03
N GLY A 55 8.86 4.98 13.43
CA GLY A 55 8.36 4.04 12.44
C GLY A 55 7.92 2.71 13.03
N ILE A 56 7.39 2.75 14.26
CA ILE A 56 6.81 1.60 14.96
C ILE A 56 5.41 1.34 14.42
N TYR A 57 4.56 2.36 14.38
CA TYR A 57 3.14 2.25 14.03
C TYR A 57 2.82 2.74 12.61
N ILE A 58 3.56 3.75 12.12
CA ILE A 58 3.34 4.36 10.81
C ILE A 58 4.51 4.09 9.86
N PRO A 59 4.29 4.15 8.53
CA PRO A 59 5.36 3.97 7.54
C PRO A 59 6.21 5.26 7.38
N ALA A 60 6.71 5.81 8.51
CA ALA A 60 7.60 6.95 8.53
C ALA A 60 8.65 6.76 9.62
N LYS A 61 9.93 6.97 9.30
CA LYS A 61 11.04 6.84 10.24
C LYS A 61 12.08 7.92 10.00
N LEU A 62 12.46 8.63 11.05
CA LEU A 62 13.55 9.61 10.98
C LEU A 62 14.91 8.94 10.78
N LEU A 63 15.80 9.62 10.07
CA LEU A 63 17.21 9.29 10.05
C LEU A 63 17.88 9.67 11.37
N LYS A 64 18.90 8.90 11.75
CA LYS A 64 19.79 9.27 12.85
C LYS A 64 20.51 10.57 12.49
N GLY A 65 20.31 11.61 13.30
CA GLY A 65 20.88 12.94 13.07
C GLY A 65 19.87 14.01 12.64
N ASP A 66 18.58 13.68 12.53
CA ASP A 66 17.53 14.71 12.44
C ASP A 66 17.50 15.50 13.77
N THR A 67 17.80 16.80 13.69
CA THR A 67 17.88 17.68 14.88
C THR A 67 16.54 18.34 15.25
N GLY A 68 15.51 18.07 14.48
CA GLY A 68 14.20 18.67 14.69
C GLY A 68 14.02 20.07 14.07
N ASP A 69 15.12 20.73 13.76
CA ASP A 69 15.14 22.06 13.16
C ASP A 69 15.51 21.94 11.67
N GLY A 70 14.58 22.25 10.78
CA GLY A 70 14.82 22.27 9.33
C GLY A 70 14.05 21.20 8.56
N GLU A 71 14.59 20.80 7.41
CA GLU A 71 13.98 19.82 6.53
C GLU A 71 13.90 18.44 7.20
N LEU A 72 12.76 17.75 7.01
CA LEU A 72 12.49 16.46 7.59
C LEU A 72 13.36 15.38 6.93
N LEU A 73 14.31 14.83 7.67
CA LEU A 73 15.19 13.78 7.19
C LEU A 73 14.59 12.40 7.45
N LEU A 74 13.97 11.82 6.43
CA LEU A 74 13.35 10.50 6.50
C LEU A 74 14.23 9.40 5.93
N ASN A 75 14.15 8.22 6.53
CA ASN A 75 14.75 7.02 5.98
C ASN A 75 13.95 6.53 4.77
N LYS A 76 14.46 6.76 3.56
CA LYS A 76 13.78 6.44 2.29
C LYS A 76 13.41 4.96 2.15
N ARG A 77 14.11 4.02 2.80
CA ARG A 77 13.81 2.58 2.71
C ARG A 77 12.66 2.14 3.60
N SER A 78 12.40 2.88 4.67
CA SER A 78 11.40 2.52 5.69
C SER A 78 10.28 3.56 5.81
N SER A 79 10.24 4.54 4.90
CA SER A 79 9.26 5.62 4.93
C SER A 79 8.55 5.74 3.59
N SER A 80 7.23 5.79 3.65
CA SER A 80 6.34 6.03 2.51
C SER A 80 5.64 7.37 2.70
N CYS A 81 6.40 8.46 2.49
CA CYS A 81 5.93 9.82 2.69
C CYS A 81 5.82 10.57 1.37
N LEU A 82 4.72 11.29 1.19
CA LEU A 82 4.44 12.10 0.01
C LEU A 82 4.27 13.56 0.39
N THR A 83 4.75 14.46 -0.46
CA THR A 83 4.47 15.90 -0.35
C THR A 83 3.00 16.19 -0.68
N SER A 84 2.50 17.36 -0.30
CA SER A 84 1.12 17.77 -0.64
C SER A 84 0.87 17.78 -2.15
N SER A 85 1.86 18.14 -2.96
CA SER A 85 1.75 18.11 -4.42
C SER A 85 1.66 16.69 -4.96
N GLN A 86 2.45 15.78 -4.43
CA GLN A 86 2.42 14.36 -4.78
C GLN A 86 1.09 13.71 -4.37
N PHE A 87 0.54 14.03 -3.20
CA PHE A 87 -0.80 13.58 -2.80
C PHE A 87 -1.87 14.05 -3.77
N LYS A 88 -1.79 15.32 -4.21
CA LYS A 88 -2.73 15.86 -5.21
C LYS A 88 -2.64 15.09 -6.53
N LYS A 89 -1.45 14.80 -7.02
CA LYS A 89 -1.24 14.03 -8.24
C LYS A 89 -1.73 12.58 -8.10
N LEU A 90 -1.43 11.93 -6.97
CA LEU A 90 -1.92 10.59 -6.67
C LEU A 90 -3.45 10.54 -6.71
N ARG A 91 -4.11 11.49 -6.07
CA ARG A 91 -5.57 11.60 -6.09
C ARG A 91 -6.12 11.78 -7.52
N GLN A 92 -5.55 12.72 -8.28
CA GLN A 92 -5.96 12.97 -9.67
C GLN A 92 -5.79 11.73 -10.55
N HIS A 93 -4.69 10.98 -10.35
CA HIS A 93 -4.45 9.74 -11.07
C HIS A 93 -5.49 8.67 -10.71
N THR A 94 -5.82 8.52 -9.43
CA THR A 94 -6.86 7.59 -8.95
C THR A 94 -8.23 7.96 -9.51
N GLU A 95 -8.60 9.25 -9.48
CA GLU A 95 -9.86 9.74 -10.06
C GLU A 95 -9.94 9.42 -11.57
N LYS A 96 -8.84 9.61 -12.29
CA LYS A 96 -8.76 9.25 -13.72
C LYS A 96 -9.00 7.76 -13.95
N ILE A 97 -8.32 6.89 -13.19
CA ILE A 97 -8.51 5.43 -13.31
C ILE A 97 -9.98 5.04 -13.06
N ILE A 98 -10.62 5.62 -12.05
CA ILE A 98 -12.03 5.35 -11.75
C ILE A 98 -12.92 5.76 -12.93
N ILE A 99 -12.67 6.93 -13.52
CA ILE A 99 -13.41 7.42 -14.68
C ILE A 99 -13.20 6.48 -15.88
N ASP A 100 -11.96 6.06 -16.14
CA ASP A 100 -11.65 5.17 -17.25
C ASP A 100 -12.36 3.81 -17.10
N VAL A 101 -12.36 3.22 -15.89
CA VAL A 101 -13.09 1.99 -15.58
C VAL A 101 -14.60 2.18 -15.76
N CYS A 102 -15.16 3.29 -15.29
CA CYS A 102 -16.58 3.59 -15.50
C CYS A 102 -16.94 3.69 -16.99
N ASN A 103 -16.09 4.33 -17.79
CA ASN A 103 -16.30 4.45 -19.23
C ASN A 103 -16.24 3.08 -19.93
N GLU A 104 -15.33 2.20 -19.52
CA GLU A 104 -15.28 0.82 -20.03
C GLU A 104 -16.57 0.05 -19.71
N LEU A 105 -17.05 0.14 -18.47
CA LEU A 105 -18.33 -0.46 -18.08
C LEU A 105 -19.51 0.09 -18.89
N TYR A 106 -19.58 1.41 -19.07
CA TYR A 106 -20.64 2.05 -19.88
C TYR A 106 -20.57 1.68 -21.36
N SER A 107 -19.39 1.39 -21.88
CA SER A 107 -19.19 0.90 -23.25
C SER A 107 -19.63 -0.56 -23.45
N GLY A 108 -20.00 -1.25 -22.37
CA GLY A 108 -20.41 -2.65 -22.37
C GLY A 108 -19.24 -3.63 -22.40
N ASN A 109 -18.04 -3.18 -22.04
CA ASN A 109 -16.89 -4.08 -21.89
C ASN A 109 -17.08 -4.92 -20.61
N ILE A 110 -17.32 -6.21 -20.79
CA ILE A 110 -17.48 -7.22 -19.74
C ILE A 110 -16.51 -8.38 -19.91
N ASP A 111 -15.39 -8.15 -20.58
CA ASP A 111 -14.38 -9.19 -20.80
C ASP A 111 -13.84 -9.73 -19.47
N ALA A 112 -13.80 -11.07 -19.37
CA ALA A 112 -13.24 -11.76 -18.22
C ALA A 112 -11.74 -11.93 -18.42
N ASP A 113 -10.95 -10.90 -18.10
CA ASP A 113 -9.50 -10.90 -18.14
C ASP A 113 -8.91 -10.59 -16.75
N PRO A 114 -8.91 -11.54 -15.82
CA PRO A 114 -8.49 -11.35 -14.44
C PRO A 114 -7.00 -10.94 -14.36
N LEU A 115 -6.67 -10.19 -13.31
CA LEU A 115 -5.28 -9.81 -13.02
C LEU A 115 -4.57 -10.97 -12.29
N VAL A 116 -3.50 -11.48 -12.89
CA VAL A 116 -2.63 -12.49 -12.27
C VAL A 116 -1.45 -11.82 -11.59
N ILE A 117 -1.22 -12.14 -10.33
CA ILE A 117 -0.11 -11.60 -9.51
C ILE A 117 0.73 -12.76 -8.99
N SER A 118 2.01 -12.79 -9.33
CA SER A 118 2.97 -13.80 -8.84
C SER A 118 2.48 -15.24 -9.06
N GLY A 119 1.78 -15.50 -10.15
CA GLY A 119 1.26 -16.83 -10.49
C GLY A 119 -0.05 -17.22 -9.80
N GLY A 120 -0.60 -16.37 -8.93
CA GLY A 120 -1.94 -16.56 -8.34
C GLY A 120 -3.01 -15.84 -9.16
N SER A 121 -4.12 -16.51 -9.39
CA SER A 121 -5.26 -15.98 -10.13
C SER A 121 -6.49 -15.86 -9.22
N PRO A 122 -7.29 -14.80 -9.34
CA PRO A 122 -8.61 -14.76 -8.68
C PRO A 122 -9.53 -15.89 -9.13
N CYS A 123 -9.25 -16.51 -10.28
CA CYS A 123 -9.99 -17.67 -10.78
C CYS A 123 -9.85 -18.93 -9.90
N ASP A 124 -8.76 -19.04 -9.13
CA ASP A 124 -8.48 -20.18 -8.26
C ASP A 124 -9.52 -20.34 -7.12
N TYR A 125 -10.20 -19.22 -6.78
CA TYR A 125 -11.18 -19.15 -5.69
C TYR A 125 -12.54 -18.57 -6.16
N CYS A 126 -12.81 -18.60 -7.48
CA CYS A 126 -13.99 -17.96 -8.05
C CYS A 126 -15.22 -18.88 -8.00
N ASP A 127 -16.29 -18.43 -7.34
CA ASP A 127 -17.55 -19.17 -7.26
C ASP A 127 -18.25 -19.31 -8.62
N TYR A 128 -17.93 -18.45 -9.59
CA TYR A 128 -18.50 -18.45 -10.93
C TYR A 128 -17.72 -19.26 -11.94
N TRP A 129 -16.74 -20.02 -11.50
CA TRP A 129 -15.87 -20.81 -12.39
C TRP A 129 -16.65 -21.70 -13.35
N SER A 130 -17.72 -22.35 -12.89
CA SER A 130 -18.51 -23.30 -13.68
C SER A 130 -19.34 -22.66 -14.78
N VAL A 131 -19.59 -21.34 -14.72
CA VAL A 131 -20.42 -20.60 -15.71
C VAL A 131 -19.61 -19.55 -16.48
N CYS A 132 -18.35 -19.39 -16.13
CA CYS A 132 -17.47 -18.42 -16.77
C CYS A 132 -16.99 -18.94 -18.12
N GLY A 133 -17.08 -18.11 -19.18
CA GLY A 133 -16.58 -18.44 -20.52
C GLY A 133 -15.05 -18.47 -20.66
N ASN A 134 -14.31 -18.07 -19.62
CA ASN A 134 -12.85 -18.05 -19.61
C ASN A 134 -12.27 -19.18 -18.72
N VAL A 135 -12.59 -20.42 -19.09
CA VAL A 135 -12.14 -21.65 -18.38
C VAL A 135 -11.55 -22.65 -19.39
N PRO A 136 -10.30 -23.12 -19.17
CA PRO A 136 -9.32 -22.66 -18.18
C PRO A 136 -8.96 -21.20 -18.42
N CYS A 137 -8.41 -20.50 -17.40
CA CYS A 137 -8.14 -19.07 -17.47
C CYS A 137 -7.06 -18.77 -18.54
N GLU A 138 -7.46 -18.71 -19.80
CA GLU A 138 -6.59 -18.48 -20.96
C GLU A 138 -6.35 -16.99 -21.22
N LYS A 139 -7.35 -16.17 -20.89
CA LYS A 139 -7.33 -14.73 -21.06
C LYS A 139 -7.11 -14.06 -19.71
N TYR A 140 -5.96 -13.46 -19.51
CA TYR A 140 -5.60 -12.80 -18.26
C TYR A 140 -4.62 -11.64 -18.52
N ARG A 141 -4.55 -10.73 -17.55
CA ARG A 141 -3.57 -9.65 -17.49
C ARG A 141 -2.49 -9.99 -16.46
N GLU A 142 -1.25 -9.76 -16.78
CA GLU A 142 -0.17 -9.86 -15.79
C GLU A 142 0.02 -8.54 -15.04
N ALA A 143 0.28 -8.63 -13.74
CA ALA A 143 0.64 -7.47 -12.95
C ALA A 143 1.97 -6.89 -13.46
N ASP A 144 2.00 -5.59 -13.67
CA ASP A 144 3.23 -4.90 -14.05
C ASP A 144 4.23 -4.94 -12.89
N LYS A 145 5.35 -5.63 -13.10
CA LYS A 145 6.44 -5.74 -12.11
C LYS A 145 7.05 -4.40 -11.71
N ASN A 146 6.90 -3.39 -12.55
CA ASN A 146 7.42 -2.05 -12.33
C ASN A 146 6.31 -1.04 -11.99
N ALA A 147 5.13 -1.51 -11.57
CA ALA A 147 3.98 -0.64 -11.28
C ALA A 147 4.30 0.44 -10.24
N GLU A 148 5.03 0.08 -9.17
CA GLU A 148 5.46 1.02 -8.14
C GLU A 148 6.38 2.11 -8.71
N GLU A 149 7.37 1.73 -9.50
CA GLU A 149 8.31 2.68 -10.11
C GLU A 149 7.60 3.62 -11.10
N LYS A 150 6.66 3.09 -11.89
CA LYS A 150 5.83 3.89 -12.80
C LYS A 150 4.95 4.88 -12.04
N MET A 151 4.33 4.41 -10.94
CA MET A 151 3.52 5.27 -10.08
C MET A 151 4.37 6.39 -9.47
N LEU A 152 5.55 6.08 -8.94
CA LEU A 152 6.47 7.08 -8.40
C LEU A 152 6.86 8.12 -9.45
N LYS A 153 7.08 7.74 -10.69
CA LYS A 153 7.32 8.69 -11.78
C LYS A 153 6.12 9.61 -12.02
N ILE A 154 4.91 9.07 -12.10
CA ILE A 154 3.68 9.85 -12.32
C ILE A 154 3.49 10.92 -11.23
N ILE A 155 3.80 10.60 -9.98
CA ILE A 155 3.62 11.55 -8.86
C ILE A 155 4.82 12.47 -8.64
N SER A 156 6.00 12.16 -9.19
CA SER A 156 7.23 12.98 -9.06
C SER A 156 7.30 14.11 -10.08
N ASP A 157 6.80 13.88 -11.31
CA ASP A 157 6.72 14.90 -12.38
C ASP A 157 5.60 15.92 -12.10
#